data_701c76cbc0dd71c4220eb0e3b22aadde
#
_entry.id   701c76cbc0dd71c4220eb0e3b22aadde
#
_cell.length_a   1.000
_cell.length_b   1.000
_cell.length_c   1.000
_cell.angle_alpha   90.00
_cell.angle_beta   90.00
_cell.angle_gamma   90.00
#
_symmetry.space_group_name_H-M   'P 1'
#
loop_
_entity.id
_entity.type
_entity.pdbx_description
1 polymer ?
#
loop_
_entity_poly.entity_id
_entity_poly.type
_entity_poly.pdbx_seq_one_letter_code
_entity_poly.pdbx_strand_id
1 'polypeptide(L)'
;MPDLSLSLPAVRRPSPGILATLVAAVALTACQGAANPSPSSSPGASASPSSAPSANPSPSSVGAIDHKTGAADVILRMEQGGGFVPIDFLATQAPSFTLYGNGVIVFQRKVETFPEADAEGVVHSIPWRTAKLDEDQVQELLEFAITQGALGTARDVYMGNMADAPSTIFTLNAGGAAKVVTIDGLSELTEPGPDAIARAAFSKLAARLGDFDRGGSIESDVYEPAAYRGVLMERDANGVVPRAWPWPAIKLTDFIDPNAVPGGIRLPHRTMTPDEVAALGIKDFAGGLQNVVVKAPDGKIYGFILRPLLADEKE
;
A
#
# COMPACT_ATOMS: atom_id res chain seq x y z
N MET A 1 -14.76 -20.94 -52.49
CA MET A 1 -14.20 -20.48 -51.22
C MET A 1 -13.69 -21.72 -50.53
N PRO A 2 -12.37 -21.92 -50.35
CA PRO A 2 -11.85 -23.10 -49.68
C PRO A 2 -11.67 -22.84 -48.21
N ASP A 3 -12.12 -23.82 -47.45
CA ASP A 3 -12.00 -23.98 -46.00
C ASP A 3 -10.53 -24.16 -45.58
N LEU A 4 -10.00 -23.30 -44.73
CA LEU A 4 -8.68 -23.41 -44.11
C LEU A 4 -8.85 -23.79 -42.64
N SER A 5 -8.89 -25.09 -42.36
CA SER A 5 -8.81 -25.63 -41.01
C SER A 5 -7.34 -25.67 -40.56
N LEU A 6 -6.97 -24.79 -39.63
CA LEU A 6 -5.66 -24.77 -38.97
C LEU A 6 -5.67 -25.76 -37.76
N SER A 7 -4.91 -26.85 -37.93
CA SER A 7 -4.60 -27.81 -36.86
C SER A 7 -3.52 -27.25 -35.94
N LEU A 8 -3.84 -27.11 -34.63
CA LEU A 8 -2.88 -26.74 -33.58
C LEU A 8 -2.16 -28.00 -33.06
N PRO A 9 -0.84 -27.96 -32.82
CA PRO A 9 -0.11 -29.08 -32.25
C PRO A 9 -0.33 -29.22 -30.74
N ALA A 10 -0.51 -30.45 -30.28
CA ALA A 10 -0.69 -30.82 -28.88
C ALA A 10 0.59 -30.57 -28.04
N VAL A 11 0.46 -29.78 -26.99
CA VAL A 11 1.52 -29.54 -25.99
C VAL A 11 1.56 -30.71 -25.01
N ARG A 12 2.68 -31.44 -24.97
CA ARG A 12 2.95 -32.51 -23.97
C ARG A 12 3.25 -31.87 -22.61
N ARG A 13 2.50 -32.29 -21.59
CA ARG A 13 2.76 -31.98 -20.18
C ARG A 13 3.91 -32.84 -19.65
N PRO A 14 4.87 -32.29 -18.89
CA PRO A 14 5.86 -33.07 -18.15
C PRO A 14 5.26 -33.62 -16.85
N SER A 15 5.64 -34.86 -16.52
CA SER A 15 5.26 -35.57 -15.31
C SER A 15 5.97 -35.04 -14.05
N PRO A 16 5.36 -35.10 -12.86
CA PRO A 16 6.00 -34.67 -11.62
C PRO A 16 6.97 -35.73 -11.11
N GLY A 17 8.24 -35.36 -10.98
CA GLY A 17 9.25 -36.19 -10.30
C GLY A 17 9.19 -36.01 -8.78
N ILE A 18 9.16 -37.12 -8.09
CA ILE A 18 9.20 -37.26 -6.64
C ILE A 18 10.61 -36.92 -6.15
N LEU A 19 10.75 -35.93 -5.27
CA LEU A 19 11.99 -35.65 -4.53
C LEU A 19 11.81 -36.04 -3.05
N ALA A 20 12.66 -36.93 -2.60
CA ALA A 20 12.69 -37.50 -1.26
C ALA A 20 13.24 -36.46 -0.25
N THR A 21 12.55 -36.36 0.89
CA THR A 21 12.89 -35.59 2.07
C THR A 21 13.97 -36.27 2.91
N LEU A 22 15.03 -35.53 3.22
CA LEU A 22 16.04 -35.94 4.22
C LEU A 22 15.80 -35.11 5.48
N VAL A 23 15.42 -35.80 6.58
CA VAL A 23 15.22 -35.20 7.91
C VAL A 23 16.53 -35.33 8.66
N ALA A 24 17.12 -34.21 9.09
CA ALA A 24 18.22 -34.15 10.03
C ALA A 24 17.71 -33.64 11.38
N ALA A 25 17.78 -34.53 12.40
CA ALA A 25 17.47 -34.21 13.78
C ALA A 25 18.73 -33.62 14.47
N VAL A 26 18.59 -32.45 15.10
CA VAL A 26 19.60 -31.87 15.98
C VAL A 26 19.06 -31.85 17.41
N ALA A 27 19.74 -32.53 18.30
CA ALA A 27 19.44 -32.61 19.74
C ALA A 27 19.93 -31.40 20.48
N LEU A 28 19.06 -30.77 21.29
CA LEU A 28 19.38 -29.68 22.22
C LEU A 28 19.66 -30.27 23.61
N THR A 29 20.84 -30.01 24.12
CA THR A 29 21.26 -30.26 25.50
C THR A 29 20.88 -29.05 26.38
N ALA A 30 20.12 -29.34 27.43
CA ALA A 30 19.76 -28.41 28.49
C ALA A 30 20.87 -28.36 29.57
N CYS A 31 21.25 -27.19 30.04
CA CYS A 31 21.98 -27.02 31.31
C CYS A 31 21.10 -26.23 32.29
N GLN A 32 20.74 -26.90 33.38
CA GLN A 32 20.11 -26.33 34.58
C GLN A 32 21.19 -25.70 35.47
N GLY A 33 20.93 -24.57 36.09
CA GLY A 33 21.74 -23.93 37.10
C GLY A 33 20.88 -23.18 38.12
N ALA A 34 20.94 -23.64 39.28
CA ALA A 34 20.35 -23.59 40.59
C ALA A 34 20.09 -22.20 41.23
N ALA A 35 19.19 -22.26 42.21
CA ALA A 35 18.52 -21.20 42.95
C ALA A 35 19.28 -20.68 44.19
N ASN A 36 18.86 -19.46 44.62
CA ASN A 36 18.60 -18.94 45.98
C ASN A 36 19.74 -18.30 46.80
N PRO A 37 19.39 -17.53 47.88
CA PRO A 37 18.14 -16.95 48.35
C PRO A 37 18.17 -15.45 48.75
N SER A 38 17.00 -14.89 49.05
CA SER A 38 16.74 -13.61 49.74
C SER A 38 17.29 -13.52 51.19
N PRO A 39 17.45 -12.31 51.77
CA PRO A 39 16.48 -11.91 52.80
C PRO A 39 15.99 -10.45 52.81
N SER A 40 14.78 -10.35 53.20
CA SER A 40 13.97 -9.36 53.90
C SER A 40 14.62 -8.23 54.65
N SER A 41 14.09 -7.00 54.50
CA SER A 41 13.57 -6.12 55.60
C SER A 41 13.12 -4.74 55.07
N SER A 42 11.89 -4.39 55.37
CA SER A 42 11.27 -3.03 55.41
C SER A 42 11.67 -2.32 56.72
N PRO A 43 11.20 -1.06 56.99
CA PRO A 43 10.48 -0.04 56.25
C PRO A 43 11.04 1.40 56.41
N GLY A 44 10.50 2.36 55.68
CA GLY A 44 10.49 3.75 56.15
C GLY A 44 10.56 4.87 55.10
N ALA A 45 9.40 5.54 54.97
CA ALA A 45 9.24 6.99 54.85
C ALA A 45 9.41 7.75 53.52
N SER A 46 8.32 8.39 53.22
CA SER A 46 8.18 9.78 52.74
C SER A 46 8.30 10.10 51.25
N ALA A 47 7.16 10.54 50.75
CA ALA A 47 6.93 11.08 49.44
C ALA A 47 7.65 12.37 49.13
N SER A 48 8.14 12.48 47.90
CA SER A 48 8.27 13.76 47.20
C SER A 48 7.96 13.57 45.74
N PRO A 49 7.31 14.52 45.05
CA PRO A 49 6.81 14.34 43.70
C PRO A 49 8.01 14.25 42.73
N SER A 50 8.19 13.07 42.14
CA SER A 50 9.17 12.84 41.09
C SER A 50 8.69 13.50 39.82
N SER A 51 9.44 14.49 39.37
CA SER A 51 9.40 15.04 38.02
C SER A 51 9.44 13.90 37.00
N ALA A 52 8.53 13.98 36.00
CA ALA A 52 8.50 13.08 34.87
C ALA A 52 9.89 12.96 34.23
N PRO A 53 10.34 11.75 33.87
CA PRO A 53 11.56 11.60 33.12
C PRO A 53 11.34 12.20 31.74
N SER A 54 12.10 13.28 31.46
CA SER A 54 12.36 13.77 30.12
C SER A 54 12.91 12.58 29.32
N ALA A 55 12.20 12.18 28.27
CA ALA A 55 12.70 11.16 27.36
C ALA A 55 14.04 11.63 26.79
N ASN A 56 15.12 11.06 27.27
CA ASN A 56 16.40 11.21 26.62
C ASN A 56 16.27 10.69 25.20
N PRO A 57 16.68 11.44 24.16
CA PRO A 57 16.82 10.86 22.83
C PRO A 57 17.78 9.68 22.94
N SER A 58 17.35 8.50 22.49
CA SER A 58 18.24 7.34 22.32
C SER A 58 19.46 7.78 21.52
N PRO A 59 20.69 7.38 21.92
CA PRO A 59 21.88 7.71 21.16
C PRO A 59 21.73 7.12 19.75
N SER A 60 21.75 7.99 18.73
CA SER A 60 21.86 7.57 17.34
C SER A 60 23.11 6.71 17.21
N SER A 61 22.97 5.47 16.78
CA SER A 61 24.11 4.62 16.48
C SER A 61 24.94 5.29 15.38
N VAL A 62 26.26 5.31 15.54
CA VAL A 62 27.17 5.86 14.51
C VAL A 62 26.94 5.10 13.22
N GLY A 63 26.45 5.81 12.17
CA GLY A 63 26.13 5.21 10.88
C GLY A 63 24.62 5.03 10.62
N ALA A 64 23.72 5.34 11.57
CA ALA A 64 22.29 5.31 11.35
C ALA A 64 21.85 6.39 10.33
N ILE A 65 20.91 6.01 9.47
CA ILE A 65 20.27 6.91 8.50
C ILE A 65 19.24 7.75 9.23
N ASP A 66 19.50 9.05 9.36
CA ASP A 66 18.58 9.98 10.01
C ASP A 66 17.23 10.05 9.27
N HIS A 67 16.13 10.00 10.01
CA HIS A 67 14.79 10.22 9.49
C HIS A 67 13.86 10.82 10.55
N LYS A 68 12.74 11.39 10.11
CA LYS A 68 11.66 11.81 11.00
C LYS A 68 11.00 10.60 11.65
N THR A 69 10.42 10.77 12.85
CA THR A 69 9.84 9.66 13.65
C THR A 69 8.34 9.75 13.87
N GLY A 70 7.66 10.70 13.23
CA GLY A 70 6.21 10.89 13.39
C GLY A 70 5.38 9.86 12.62
N ALA A 71 4.16 9.63 13.12
CA ALA A 71 3.23 8.66 12.56
C ALA A 71 2.67 9.03 11.18
N ALA A 72 2.77 10.30 10.79
CA ALA A 72 2.37 10.79 9.47
C ALA A 72 3.58 11.30 8.65
N ASP A 73 4.80 11.14 9.15
CA ASP A 73 6.02 11.49 8.42
C ASP A 73 6.37 10.36 7.45
N VAL A 74 6.12 10.56 6.17
CA VAL A 74 6.52 9.61 5.12
C VAL A 74 8.05 9.64 4.98
N ILE A 75 8.71 8.49 5.17
CA ILE A 75 10.16 8.35 5.01
C ILE A 75 10.54 7.56 3.74
N LEU A 76 9.71 6.59 3.33
CA LEU A 76 9.84 5.91 2.05
C LEU A 76 8.44 5.61 1.49
N ARG A 77 8.22 5.88 0.20
CA ARG A 77 6.96 5.61 -0.48
C ARG A 77 7.19 5.13 -1.89
N MET A 78 6.31 4.25 -2.35
CA MET A 78 6.17 3.86 -3.76
C MET A 78 4.73 4.04 -4.18
N GLU A 79 4.53 4.72 -5.29
CA GLU A 79 3.23 4.90 -5.92
C GLU A 79 3.32 4.75 -7.43
N GLN A 80 2.19 4.55 -8.07
CA GLN A 80 2.07 4.57 -9.51
C GLN A 80 1.22 5.77 -9.94
N GLY A 81 1.58 6.40 -11.03
CA GLY A 81 0.85 7.54 -11.58
C GLY A 81 0.78 7.47 -13.09
N GLY A 82 -0.19 8.20 -13.67
CA GLY A 82 -0.35 8.27 -15.13
C GLY A 82 -0.74 6.94 -15.78
N GLY A 83 -0.41 6.81 -17.06
CA GLY A 83 -0.79 5.68 -17.88
C GLY A 83 -2.25 5.76 -18.38
N PHE A 84 -2.57 4.88 -19.34
CA PHE A 84 -3.96 4.73 -19.82
C PHE A 84 -4.71 3.73 -18.94
N VAL A 85 -5.39 4.25 -17.91
CA VAL A 85 -6.11 3.43 -16.92
C VAL A 85 -7.59 3.84 -16.85
N PRO A 86 -8.50 2.93 -16.47
CA PRO A 86 -9.90 3.27 -16.25
C PRO A 86 -10.08 4.36 -15.20
N ILE A 87 -11.11 5.19 -15.35
CA ILE A 87 -11.39 6.29 -14.41
C ILE A 87 -11.63 5.79 -12.98
N ASP A 88 -12.23 4.62 -12.83
CA ASP A 88 -12.46 3.98 -11.53
C ASP A 88 -11.11 3.66 -10.82
N PHE A 89 -10.09 3.31 -11.60
CA PHE A 89 -8.73 3.11 -11.07
C PHE A 89 -8.11 4.44 -10.62
N LEU A 90 -8.23 5.51 -11.42
CA LEU A 90 -7.74 6.84 -11.02
C LEU A 90 -8.40 7.31 -9.72
N ALA A 91 -9.69 7.05 -9.55
CA ALA A 91 -10.43 7.43 -8.35
C ALA A 91 -9.95 6.69 -7.07
N THR A 92 -9.45 5.46 -7.23
CA THR A 92 -8.94 4.63 -6.12
C THR A 92 -7.42 4.67 -5.98
N GLN A 93 -6.72 5.41 -6.85
CA GLN A 93 -5.26 5.46 -6.84
C GLN A 93 -4.73 5.98 -5.49
N ALA A 94 -3.84 5.19 -4.91
CA ALA A 94 -3.12 5.51 -3.68
C ALA A 94 -1.74 4.85 -3.72
N PRO A 95 -0.80 5.30 -2.89
CA PRO A 95 0.52 4.68 -2.80
C PRO A 95 0.43 3.19 -2.48
N SER A 96 1.09 2.35 -3.28
CA SER A 96 1.12 0.91 -3.08
C SER A 96 1.98 0.47 -1.88
N PHE A 97 2.88 1.35 -1.44
CA PHE A 97 3.72 1.15 -0.25
C PHE A 97 4.04 2.49 0.40
N THR A 98 3.88 2.58 1.71
CA THR A 98 4.30 3.75 2.50
C THR A 98 4.89 3.29 3.83
N LEU A 99 6.13 3.70 4.12
CA LEU A 99 6.77 3.57 5.41
C LEU A 99 6.75 4.93 6.10
N TYR A 100 6.22 4.96 7.30
CA TYR A 100 6.19 6.14 8.16
C TYR A 100 7.35 6.17 9.14
N GLY A 101 7.68 7.36 9.61
CA GLY A 101 8.78 7.60 10.54
C GLY A 101 8.70 6.83 11.85
N ASN A 102 7.51 6.49 12.30
CA ASN A 102 7.33 5.64 13.46
C ASN A 102 7.51 4.14 13.17
N GLY A 103 7.91 3.75 11.97
CA GLY A 103 8.10 2.36 11.53
C GLY A 103 6.80 1.65 11.11
N VAL A 104 5.66 2.31 11.11
CA VAL A 104 4.41 1.74 10.55
C VAL A 104 4.52 1.72 9.04
N ILE A 105 4.12 0.60 8.45
CA ILE A 105 3.99 0.44 7.00
C ILE A 105 2.53 0.25 6.64
N VAL A 106 2.11 0.86 5.53
CA VAL A 106 0.85 0.55 4.86
C VAL A 106 1.17 0.17 3.42
N PHE A 107 0.69 -0.99 2.98
CA PHE A 107 1.02 -1.52 1.66
C PHE A 107 -0.12 -2.35 1.06
N GLN A 108 -0.08 -2.54 -0.26
CA GLN A 108 -0.92 -3.52 -0.96
C GLN A 108 -0.06 -4.66 -1.49
N ARG A 109 -0.56 -5.90 -1.34
CA ARG A 109 0.06 -7.06 -1.99
C ARG A 109 -0.17 -7.00 -3.49
N LYS A 110 0.85 -7.36 -4.25
CA LYS A 110 0.68 -7.62 -5.68
C LYS A 110 -0.25 -8.83 -5.86
N VAL A 111 -1.21 -8.71 -6.75
CA VAL A 111 -2.12 -9.80 -7.10
C VAL A 111 -1.99 -10.14 -8.57
N GLU A 112 -2.19 -11.41 -8.90
CA GLU A 112 -2.17 -11.90 -10.29
C GLU A 112 -3.50 -11.62 -10.99
N THR A 113 -4.60 -11.62 -10.23
CA THR A 113 -5.96 -11.43 -10.75
C THR A 113 -6.68 -10.37 -9.94
N PHE A 114 -7.22 -9.36 -10.61
CA PHE A 114 -8.04 -8.34 -9.96
C PHE A 114 -9.37 -8.93 -9.49
N PRO A 115 -9.92 -8.44 -8.36
CA PRO A 115 -11.23 -8.85 -7.89
C PRO A 115 -12.31 -8.59 -8.93
N GLU A 116 -13.22 -9.58 -9.11
CA GLU A 116 -14.41 -9.44 -9.94
C GLU A 116 -15.60 -8.95 -9.11
N ALA A 117 -16.66 -8.51 -9.81
CA ALA A 117 -17.89 -8.12 -9.14
C ALA A 117 -18.54 -9.32 -8.45
N ASP A 118 -19.02 -9.10 -7.22
CA ASP A 118 -19.85 -10.07 -6.50
C ASP A 118 -21.26 -10.20 -7.10
N ALA A 119 -22.11 -11.03 -6.48
CA ALA A 119 -23.48 -11.27 -6.95
C ALA A 119 -24.36 -10.00 -6.92
N GLU A 120 -24.02 -9.03 -6.09
CA GLU A 120 -24.68 -7.73 -5.96
C GLU A 120 -24.08 -6.66 -6.90
N GLY A 121 -23.07 -7.02 -7.70
CA GLY A 121 -22.40 -6.14 -8.63
C GLY A 121 -21.38 -5.20 -7.95
N VAL A 122 -20.97 -5.50 -6.73
CA VAL A 122 -19.95 -4.74 -6.00
C VAL A 122 -18.56 -5.29 -6.33
N VAL A 123 -17.63 -4.42 -6.71
CA VAL A 123 -16.23 -4.77 -6.92
C VAL A 123 -15.43 -4.29 -5.71
N HIS A 124 -14.93 -5.22 -4.94
CA HIS A 124 -14.07 -4.93 -3.79
C HIS A 124 -12.63 -4.63 -4.26
N SER A 125 -11.97 -3.69 -3.61
CA SER A 125 -10.54 -3.45 -3.82
C SER A 125 -9.70 -4.47 -3.05
N ILE A 126 -8.46 -4.66 -3.48
CA ILE A 126 -7.48 -5.44 -2.75
C ILE A 126 -7.24 -4.76 -1.39
N PRO A 127 -7.34 -5.46 -0.26
CA PRO A 127 -7.14 -4.85 1.04
C PRO A 127 -5.74 -4.26 1.19
N TRP A 128 -5.67 -3.05 1.74
CA TRP A 128 -4.42 -2.55 2.30
C TRP A 128 -4.06 -3.33 3.55
N ARG A 129 -2.79 -3.52 3.76
CA ARG A 129 -2.24 -4.19 4.93
C ARG A 129 -1.34 -3.24 5.69
N THR A 130 -1.17 -3.52 6.98
CA THR A 130 -0.27 -2.77 7.85
C THR A 130 0.66 -3.72 8.58
N ALA A 131 1.88 -3.27 8.80
CA ALA A 131 2.88 -3.93 9.63
C ALA A 131 3.65 -2.88 10.43
N LYS A 132 4.31 -3.32 11.49
CA LYS A 132 5.18 -2.47 12.32
C LYS A 132 6.60 -3.00 12.25
N LEU A 133 7.54 -2.16 11.82
CA LEU A 133 8.96 -2.43 11.87
C LEU A 133 9.57 -1.87 13.14
N ASP A 134 10.56 -2.53 13.67
CA ASP A 134 11.51 -1.96 14.62
C ASP A 134 12.54 -1.07 13.90
N GLU A 135 13.34 -0.34 14.67
CA GLU A 135 14.29 0.61 14.08
C GLU A 135 15.36 -0.07 13.22
N ASP A 136 15.84 -1.26 13.60
CA ASP A 136 16.86 -1.97 12.84
C ASP A 136 16.31 -2.39 11.47
N GLN A 137 15.06 -2.84 11.41
CA GLN A 137 14.36 -3.18 10.18
C GLN A 137 14.10 -1.93 9.30
N VAL A 138 13.77 -0.79 9.91
CA VAL A 138 13.64 0.50 9.21
C VAL A 138 14.97 0.88 8.58
N GLN A 139 16.07 0.82 9.34
CA GLN A 139 17.40 1.13 8.85
C GLN A 139 17.82 0.21 7.70
N GLU A 140 17.58 -1.10 7.82
CA GLU A 140 17.87 -2.06 6.73
C GLU A 140 17.12 -1.72 5.44
N LEU A 141 15.84 -1.36 5.57
CA LEU A 141 15.02 -1.01 4.40
C LEU A 141 15.46 0.30 3.75
N LEU A 142 15.80 1.31 4.55
CA LEU A 142 16.33 2.59 4.07
C LEU A 142 17.70 2.41 3.40
N GLU A 143 18.60 1.64 4.01
CA GLU A 143 19.89 1.32 3.40
C GLU A 143 19.72 0.62 2.06
N PHE A 144 18.82 -0.36 1.98
CA PHE A 144 18.50 -1.03 0.74
C PHE A 144 17.98 -0.06 -0.33
N ALA A 145 17.03 0.82 0.03
CA ALA A 145 16.45 1.79 -0.91
C ALA A 145 17.49 2.79 -1.43
N ILE A 146 18.36 3.29 -0.55
CA ILE A 146 19.38 4.27 -0.89
C ILE A 146 20.50 3.65 -1.75
N THR A 147 20.96 2.44 -1.41
CA THR A 147 22.12 1.79 -2.05
C THR A 147 21.68 0.90 -3.21
N GLN A 148 21.06 -0.25 -2.93
CA GLN A 148 20.68 -1.25 -3.94
C GLN A 148 19.49 -0.79 -4.79
N GLY A 149 18.58 0.01 -4.23
CA GLY A 149 17.48 0.68 -4.93
C GLY A 149 17.90 1.95 -5.66
N ALA A 150 19.17 2.34 -5.55
CA ALA A 150 19.80 3.49 -6.20
C ALA A 150 19.18 4.87 -5.90
N LEU A 151 18.25 5.00 -4.94
CA LEU A 151 17.61 6.29 -4.66
C LEU A 151 18.61 7.35 -4.16
N GLY A 152 19.72 6.93 -3.51
CA GLY A 152 20.74 7.86 -3.03
C GLY A 152 21.38 8.70 -4.13
N THR A 153 21.57 8.13 -5.33
CA THR A 153 22.22 8.77 -6.48
C THR A 153 21.27 9.04 -7.63
N ALA A 154 19.97 8.75 -7.48
CA ALA A 154 18.99 8.90 -8.54
C ALA A 154 18.82 10.37 -8.97
N ARG A 155 18.56 10.57 -10.27
CA ARG A 155 17.98 11.80 -10.83
C ARG A 155 16.48 11.84 -10.53
N ASP A 156 15.87 12.98 -10.67
CA ASP A 156 14.43 13.14 -10.39
C ASP A 156 13.55 12.43 -11.42
N VAL A 157 14.00 12.32 -12.69
CA VAL A 157 13.18 11.75 -13.77
C VAL A 157 13.99 10.80 -14.66
N TYR A 158 13.38 9.65 -14.98
CA TYR A 158 13.84 8.67 -15.95
C TYR A 158 12.74 8.44 -16.99
N MET A 159 12.89 9.09 -18.13
CA MET A 159 11.91 8.99 -19.23
C MET A 159 11.89 7.59 -19.82
N GLY A 160 10.68 7.06 -20.05
CA GLY A 160 10.45 5.85 -20.83
C GLY A 160 10.36 6.13 -22.33
N ASN A 161 10.39 5.07 -23.13
CA ASN A 161 10.17 5.11 -24.57
C ASN A 161 8.79 4.56 -24.97
N MET A 162 7.95 4.20 -24.01
CA MET A 162 6.61 3.66 -24.21
C MET A 162 5.57 4.74 -23.95
N ALA A 163 4.76 5.06 -24.95
CA ALA A 163 3.63 5.97 -24.79
C ALA A 163 2.60 5.34 -23.83
N ASP A 164 1.96 6.19 -23.01
CA ASP A 164 0.88 5.82 -22.10
C ASP A 164 1.26 4.75 -21.03
N ALA A 165 2.56 4.51 -20.83
CA ALA A 165 3.00 3.65 -19.75
C ALA A 165 2.82 4.35 -18.39
N PRO A 166 2.44 3.61 -17.31
CA PRO A 166 2.41 4.18 -15.99
C PRO A 166 3.81 4.56 -15.50
N SER A 167 3.91 5.62 -14.71
CA SER A 167 5.13 5.99 -14.02
C SER A 167 5.15 5.36 -12.63
N THR A 168 6.30 4.82 -12.22
CA THR A 168 6.57 4.47 -10.83
C THR A 168 7.27 5.64 -10.15
N ILE A 169 6.76 6.06 -9.01
CA ILE A 169 7.26 7.21 -8.27
C ILE A 169 7.74 6.74 -6.90
N PHE A 170 9.00 7.00 -6.60
CA PHE A 170 9.57 6.78 -5.27
C PHE A 170 9.77 8.10 -4.55
N THR A 171 9.32 8.18 -3.30
CA THR A 171 9.64 9.29 -2.38
C THR A 171 10.55 8.78 -1.29
N LEU A 172 11.66 9.48 -1.02
CA LEU A 172 12.61 9.19 0.06
C LEU A 172 12.84 10.47 0.87
N ASN A 173 12.57 10.41 2.18
CA ASN A 173 12.82 11.49 3.13
C ASN A 173 13.67 10.96 4.30
N ALA A 174 14.91 10.59 4.03
CA ALA A 174 15.84 10.02 5.01
C ALA A 174 17.30 10.31 4.60
N GLY A 175 18.24 10.21 5.53
CA GLY A 175 19.67 10.42 5.29
C GLY A 175 20.01 11.82 4.79
N GLY A 176 19.28 12.84 5.23
CA GLY A 176 19.43 14.21 4.76
C GLY A 176 18.90 14.47 3.35
N ALA A 177 18.30 13.47 2.68
CA ALA A 177 17.68 13.60 1.36
C ALA A 177 16.18 13.81 1.48
N ALA A 178 15.64 14.67 0.60
CA ALA A 178 14.21 14.77 0.30
C ALA A 178 14.10 14.65 -1.22
N LYS A 179 13.78 13.44 -1.70
CA LYS A 179 13.80 13.10 -3.12
C LYS A 179 12.46 12.54 -3.56
N VAL A 180 12.07 12.92 -4.79
CA VAL A 180 11.01 12.26 -5.55
C VAL A 180 11.62 11.82 -6.87
N VAL A 181 11.55 10.53 -7.16
CA VAL A 181 12.13 9.92 -8.37
C VAL A 181 11.02 9.32 -9.20
N THR A 182 10.80 9.84 -10.39
CA THR A 182 9.77 9.37 -11.33
C THR A 182 10.41 8.55 -12.45
N ILE A 183 9.92 7.34 -12.66
CA ILE A 183 10.41 6.41 -13.67
C ILE A 183 9.25 6.01 -14.58
N ASP A 184 9.23 6.48 -15.81
CA ASP A 184 8.21 6.12 -16.78
C ASP A 184 8.43 4.71 -17.29
N GLY A 185 7.38 3.91 -17.34
CA GLY A 185 7.41 2.56 -17.87
C GLY A 185 8.43 1.66 -17.17
N LEU A 186 8.49 1.69 -15.83
CA LEU A 186 9.32 0.76 -15.07
C LEU A 186 8.79 -0.66 -15.26
N SER A 187 9.63 -1.55 -15.77
CA SER A 187 9.30 -2.95 -16.03
C SER A 187 10.32 -3.87 -15.36
N GLU A 188 9.96 -5.13 -15.15
CA GLU A 188 10.87 -6.17 -14.65
C GLU A 188 11.94 -6.52 -15.71
N LEU A 189 11.61 -6.31 -17.00
CA LEU A 189 12.54 -6.51 -18.10
C LEU A 189 13.30 -5.20 -18.32
N THR A 190 14.59 -5.21 -18.01
CA THR A 190 15.46 -4.05 -18.24
C THR A 190 15.86 -3.99 -19.71
N GLU A 191 15.38 -2.98 -20.42
CA GLU A 191 15.84 -2.74 -21.78
C GLU A 191 17.27 -2.15 -21.80
N PRO A 192 18.11 -2.51 -22.78
CA PRO A 192 19.42 -1.90 -22.95
C PRO A 192 19.31 -0.38 -23.16
N GLY A 193 20.15 0.38 -22.50
CA GLY A 193 20.15 1.84 -22.65
C GLY A 193 21.02 2.53 -21.60
N PRO A 194 21.16 3.86 -21.68
CA PRO A 194 22.00 4.63 -20.77
C PRO A 194 21.55 4.52 -19.29
N ASP A 195 20.29 4.26 -19.06
CA ASP A 195 19.70 4.16 -17.71
C ASP A 195 19.46 2.71 -17.27
N ALA A 196 19.92 1.71 -18.02
CA ALA A 196 19.63 0.30 -17.76
C ALA A 196 19.99 -0.15 -16.33
N ILE A 197 21.16 0.26 -15.82
CA ILE A 197 21.61 -0.09 -14.47
C ILE A 197 20.70 0.55 -13.41
N ALA A 198 20.37 1.83 -13.55
CA ALA A 198 19.49 2.52 -12.61
C ALA A 198 18.07 1.92 -12.65
N ARG A 199 17.52 1.65 -13.82
CA ARG A 199 16.20 1.02 -13.99
C ARG A 199 16.14 -0.38 -13.37
N ALA A 200 17.22 -1.19 -13.53
CA ALA A 200 17.31 -2.49 -12.86
C ALA A 200 17.30 -2.37 -11.33
N ALA A 201 17.98 -1.35 -10.77
CA ALA A 201 17.95 -1.08 -9.33
C ALA A 201 16.54 -0.65 -8.86
N PHE A 202 15.86 0.22 -9.60
CA PHE A 202 14.50 0.63 -9.31
C PHE A 202 13.51 -0.53 -9.41
N SER A 203 13.65 -1.41 -10.40
CA SER A 203 12.82 -2.62 -10.52
C SER A 203 13.02 -3.56 -9.33
N LYS A 204 14.25 -3.70 -8.85
CA LYS A 204 14.56 -4.49 -7.65
C LYS A 204 13.94 -3.88 -6.39
N LEU A 205 13.96 -2.54 -6.27
CA LEU A 205 13.30 -1.84 -5.17
C LEU A 205 11.78 -2.01 -5.25
N ALA A 206 11.19 -1.78 -6.43
CA ALA A 206 9.75 -1.95 -6.64
C ALA A 206 9.29 -3.37 -6.31
N ALA A 207 10.04 -4.39 -6.72
CA ALA A 207 9.75 -5.78 -6.41
C ALA A 207 9.78 -6.05 -4.90
N ARG A 208 10.79 -5.53 -4.18
CA ARG A 208 10.88 -5.69 -2.72
C ARG A 208 9.70 -5.01 -1.98
N LEU A 209 9.31 -3.82 -2.42
CA LEU A 209 8.21 -3.07 -1.79
C LEU A 209 6.84 -3.64 -2.17
N GLY A 210 6.66 -4.12 -3.40
CA GLY A 210 5.40 -4.70 -3.90
C GLY A 210 5.08 -6.09 -3.36
N ASP A 211 6.10 -6.83 -2.89
CA ASP A 211 5.96 -8.14 -2.22
C ASP A 211 6.55 -8.06 -0.81
N PHE A 212 6.22 -6.99 -0.10
CA PHE A 212 6.87 -6.63 1.16
C PHE A 212 6.77 -7.71 2.23
N ASP A 213 5.59 -8.28 2.44
CA ASP A 213 5.36 -9.32 3.44
C ASP A 213 5.58 -10.74 2.89
N ARG A 214 6.19 -10.88 1.71
CA ARG A 214 6.54 -12.15 1.05
C ARG A 214 5.37 -13.14 1.05
N GLY A 215 4.18 -12.65 0.73
CA GLY A 215 2.98 -13.48 0.70
C GLY A 215 2.53 -13.96 2.08
N GLY A 216 2.83 -13.22 3.14
CA GLY A 216 2.45 -13.53 4.53
C GLY A 216 3.59 -14.09 5.39
N SER A 217 4.86 -14.05 4.92
CA SER A 217 6.02 -14.43 5.76
C SER A 217 6.39 -13.38 6.81
N ILE A 218 5.92 -12.13 6.65
CA ILE A 218 5.96 -11.06 7.65
C ILE A 218 4.55 -10.90 8.22
N GLU A 219 4.44 -10.85 9.53
CA GLU A 219 3.15 -10.63 10.19
C GLU A 219 2.59 -9.26 9.79
N SER A 220 1.38 -9.25 9.30
CA SER A 220 0.69 -8.04 8.86
C SER A 220 -0.81 -8.19 9.02
N ASP A 221 -1.48 -7.11 9.39
CA ASP A 221 -2.93 -7.02 9.54
C ASP A 221 -3.58 -6.30 8.37
N VAL A 222 -4.90 -6.39 8.25
CA VAL A 222 -5.66 -5.51 7.36
C VAL A 222 -5.56 -4.09 7.93
N TYR A 223 -5.26 -3.12 7.06
CA TYR A 223 -5.21 -1.72 7.46
C TYR A 223 -6.61 -1.18 7.72
N GLU A 224 -6.84 -0.68 8.91
CA GLU A 224 -8.08 -0.02 9.33
C GLU A 224 -7.86 1.51 9.31
N PRO A 225 -8.37 2.22 8.29
CA PRO A 225 -8.16 3.66 8.18
C PRO A 225 -9.08 4.42 9.15
N ALA A 226 -8.63 5.59 9.59
CA ALA A 226 -9.45 6.52 10.36
C ALA A 226 -10.58 7.13 9.52
N ALA A 227 -10.38 7.24 8.21
CA ALA A 227 -11.33 7.79 7.26
C ALA A 227 -11.12 7.20 5.86
N TYR A 228 -12.09 7.43 5.00
CA TYR A 228 -12.10 7.00 3.60
C TYR A 228 -12.29 8.20 2.68
N ARG A 229 -11.80 8.10 1.45
CA ARG A 229 -12.21 8.96 0.34
C ARG A 229 -13.31 8.26 -0.43
N GLY A 230 -14.53 8.81 -0.40
CA GLY A 230 -15.63 8.42 -1.27
C GLY A 230 -15.65 9.30 -2.50
N VAL A 231 -15.63 8.71 -3.69
CA VAL A 231 -15.75 9.41 -4.98
C VAL A 231 -17.09 9.08 -5.60
N LEU A 232 -17.76 10.08 -6.16
CA LEU A 232 -19.09 9.92 -6.75
C LEU A 232 -19.07 10.40 -8.20
N MET A 233 -19.41 9.52 -9.14
CA MET A 233 -19.42 9.84 -10.57
C MET A 233 -20.75 9.45 -11.20
N GLU A 234 -21.37 10.37 -11.95
CA GLU A 234 -22.57 10.06 -12.74
C GLU A 234 -22.24 9.01 -13.81
N ARG A 235 -23.03 7.94 -13.89
CA ARG A 235 -22.84 6.84 -14.83
C ARG A 235 -24.14 6.09 -15.11
N ASP A 236 -24.13 5.21 -16.11
CA ASP A 236 -25.22 4.29 -16.37
C ASP A 236 -25.18 3.07 -15.43
N ALA A 237 -26.33 2.48 -15.17
CA ALA A 237 -26.44 1.29 -14.31
C ALA A 237 -25.79 0.04 -14.91
N ASN A 238 -25.61 -0.03 -16.24
CA ASN A 238 -25.01 -1.15 -16.98
C ASN A 238 -25.55 -2.54 -16.57
N GLY A 239 -26.87 -2.62 -16.33
CA GLY A 239 -27.54 -3.86 -15.94
C GLY A 239 -27.46 -4.20 -14.44
N VAL A 240 -26.74 -3.45 -13.64
CA VAL A 240 -26.72 -3.59 -12.17
C VAL A 240 -27.93 -2.87 -11.58
N VAL A 241 -28.59 -3.48 -10.59
CA VAL A 241 -29.70 -2.84 -9.87
C VAL A 241 -29.10 -1.82 -8.90
N PRO A 242 -29.38 -0.50 -9.08
CA PRO A 242 -28.81 0.52 -8.21
C PRO A 242 -29.32 0.39 -6.77
N ARG A 243 -28.43 0.48 -5.79
CA ARG A 243 -28.79 0.58 -4.38
C ARG A 243 -29.48 1.93 -4.11
N ALA A 244 -30.37 1.99 -3.15
CA ALA A 244 -30.93 3.26 -2.70
C ALA A 244 -29.82 4.11 -2.06
N TRP A 245 -29.94 5.45 -2.16
CA TRP A 245 -29.04 6.38 -1.48
C TRP A 245 -29.05 6.14 0.03
N PRO A 246 -27.92 5.75 0.64
CA PRO A 246 -27.91 5.27 2.01
C PRO A 246 -27.74 6.40 3.05
N TRP A 247 -27.47 7.63 2.60
CA TRP A 247 -27.06 8.73 3.47
C TRP A 247 -28.09 9.87 3.50
N PRO A 248 -29.06 9.87 4.47
CA PRO A 248 -30.06 10.93 4.52
C PRO A 248 -29.48 12.33 4.75
N ALA A 249 -28.35 12.43 5.47
CA ALA A 249 -27.70 13.68 5.80
C ALA A 249 -26.65 14.14 4.77
N ILE A 250 -26.15 13.26 3.92
CA ILE A 250 -25.11 13.58 2.93
C ILE A 250 -25.79 13.95 1.62
N LYS A 251 -25.44 15.11 1.08
CA LYS A 251 -25.94 15.63 -0.19
C LYS A 251 -24.93 15.38 -1.32
N LEU A 252 -25.42 15.35 -2.55
CA LEU A 252 -24.55 15.28 -3.74
C LEU A 252 -23.55 16.44 -3.80
N THR A 253 -23.94 17.62 -3.33
CA THR A 253 -23.11 18.82 -3.28
C THR A 253 -21.97 18.75 -2.26
N ASP A 254 -21.98 17.75 -1.36
CA ASP A 254 -20.91 17.55 -0.40
C ASP A 254 -19.71 16.82 -1.03
N PHE A 255 -19.93 16.23 -2.22
CA PHE A 255 -18.83 15.69 -3.03
C PHE A 255 -18.31 16.79 -3.93
N ILE A 256 -17.11 17.24 -3.66
CA ILE A 256 -16.47 18.34 -4.37
C ILE A 256 -15.22 17.85 -5.10
N ASP A 257 -14.84 18.53 -6.15
CA ASP A 257 -13.59 18.31 -6.86
C ASP A 257 -12.81 19.64 -6.85
N PRO A 258 -11.96 19.87 -5.84
CA PRO A 258 -11.24 21.12 -5.70
C PRO A 258 -10.21 21.36 -6.82
N ASN A 259 -9.80 20.29 -7.51
CA ASN A 259 -8.83 20.32 -8.60
C ASN A 259 -9.48 20.23 -9.98
N ALA A 260 -10.80 20.39 -10.08
CA ALA A 260 -11.51 20.31 -11.35
C ALA A 260 -11.00 21.35 -12.35
N VAL A 261 -10.56 20.88 -13.51
CA VAL A 261 -10.21 21.72 -14.66
C VAL A 261 -11.29 21.64 -15.74
N PRO A 262 -11.58 22.73 -16.46
CA PRO A 262 -12.54 22.71 -17.56
C PRO A 262 -12.15 21.66 -18.61
N GLY A 263 -13.09 20.75 -18.94
CA GLY A 263 -12.86 19.68 -19.91
C GLY A 263 -12.02 18.51 -19.43
N GLY A 264 -11.53 18.53 -18.19
CA GLY A 264 -10.81 17.43 -17.57
C GLY A 264 -11.72 16.38 -16.94
N ILE A 265 -11.10 15.28 -16.52
CA ILE A 265 -11.75 14.24 -15.72
C ILE A 265 -12.14 14.84 -14.37
N ARG A 266 -13.40 14.66 -13.98
CA ARG A 266 -13.91 15.11 -12.69
C ARG A 266 -14.05 13.94 -11.73
N LEU A 267 -13.48 14.09 -10.54
CA LEU A 267 -13.54 13.10 -9.46
C LEU A 267 -14.09 13.77 -8.17
N PRO A 268 -15.38 14.14 -8.16
CA PRO A 268 -15.99 14.71 -6.97
C PRO A 268 -15.88 13.73 -5.82
N HIS A 269 -15.30 14.19 -4.71
CA HIS A 269 -15.02 13.33 -3.58
C HIS A 269 -15.34 13.99 -2.25
N ARG A 270 -15.42 13.17 -1.23
CA ARG A 270 -15.67 13.54 0.15
C ARG A 270 -14.92 12.61 1.10
N THR A 271 -14.39 13.14 2.17
CA THR A 271 -13.91 12.34 3.30
C THR A 271 -15.10 11.76 4.06
N MET A 272 -15.08 10.46 4.30
CA MET A 272 -16.14 9.71 4.93
C MET A 272 -15.62 8.96 6.15
N THR A 273 -16.42 8.92 7.20
CA THR A 273 -16.13 8.11 8.39
C THR A 273 -16.45 6.63 8.11
N PRO A 274 -15.87 5.68 8.88
CA PRO A 274 -16.25 4.27 8.80
C PRO A 274 -17.75 4.03 8.99
N ASP A 275 -18.42 4.76 9.88
CA ASP A 275 -19.86 4.65 10.11
C ASP A 275 -20.68 5.09 8.89
N GLU A 276 -20.28 6.18 8.23
CA GLU A 276 -20.92 6.63 7.01
C GLU A 276 -20.76 5.59 5.89
N VAL A 277 -19.59 4.96 5.78
CA VAL A 277 -19.36 3.90 4.79
C VAL A 277 -20.17 2.65 5.14
N ALA A 278 -20.24 2.27 6.40
CA ALA A 278 -21.04 1.13 6.86
C ALA A 278 -22.54 1.26 6.51
N ALA A 279 -23.05 2.50 6.36
CA ALA A 279 -24.44 2.75 5.94
C ALA A 279 -24.74 2.21 4.51
N LEU A 280 -23.74 1.93 3.67
CA LEU A 280 -23.91 1.22 2.39
C LEU A 280 -24.45 -0.20 2.58
N GLY A 281 -24.35 -0.79 3.78
CA GLY A 281 -24.72 -2.17 4.06
C GLY A 281 -23.86 -3.20 3.34
N ILE A 282 -22.66 -2.80 2.87
CA ILE A 282 -21.67 -3.67 2.24
C ILE A 282 -20.71 -4.14 3.34
N LYS A 283 -20.38 -5.43 3.32
CA LYS A 283 -19.38 -6.03 4.21
C LYS A 283 -17.99 -5.95 3.57
N ASP A 284 -16.96 -6.08 4.37
CA ASP A 284 -15.56 -6.24 3.92
C ASP A 284 -15.06 -5.11 3.01
N PHE A 285 -15.42 -3.87 3.34
CA PHE A 285 -15.02 -2.68 2.60
C PHE A 285 -13.65 -2.10 3.04
N ALA A 286 -12.93 -2.76 3.95
CA ALA A 286 -11.68 -2.24 4.53
C ALA A 286 -10.64 -1.88 3.46
N GLY A 287 -10.56 -2.65 2.39
CA GLY A 287 -9.68 -2.36 1.25
C GLY A 287 -10.20 -1.26 0.30
N GLY A 288 -11.45 -0.82 0.48
CA GLY A 288 -12.16 0.05 -0.44
C GLY A 288 -13.06 -0.70 -1.43
N LEU A 289 -13.78 0.07 -2.23
CA LEU A 289 -14.74 -0.42 -3.22
C LEU A 289 -14.46 0.27 -4.55
N GLN A 290 -14.28 -0.48 -5.62
CA GLN A 290 -14.03 0.08 -6.95
C GLN A 290 -15.32 0.43 -7.70
N ASN A 291 -16.43 -0.21 -7.34
CA ASN A 291 -17.70 0.10 -7.96
C ASN A 291 -18.89 -0.30 -7.06
N VAL A 292 -19.71 0.68 -6.75
CA VAL A 292 -21.04 0.48 -6.15
C VAL A 292 -22.01 1.39 -6.87
N VAL A 293 -23.07 0.83 -7.46
CA VAL A 293 -24.05 1.64 -8.18
C VAL A 293 -25.14 2.09 -7.21
N VAL A 294 -25.34 3.40 -7.10
CA VAL A 294 -26.35 4.02 -6.23
C VAL A 294 -27.29 4.92 -7.01
N LYS A 295 -28.57 4.94 -6.61
CA LYS A 295 -29.55 5.91 -7.11
C LYS A 295 -29.69 7.05 -6.14
N ALA A 296 -29.27 8.23 -6.55
CA ALA A 296 -29.27 9.41 -5.72
C ALA A 296 -30.64 10.10 -5.62
N PRO A 297 -30.83 11.06 -4.67
CA PRO A 297 -32.08 11.77 -4.46
C PRO A 297 -32.53 12.62 -5.66
N ASP A 298 -31.63 13.01 -6.55
CA ASP A 298 -31.94 13.70 -7.81
C ASP A 298 -32.51 12.77 -8.90
N GLY A 299 -32.64 11.46 -8.60
CA GLY A 299 -33.14 10.43 -9.49
C GLY A 299 -32.10 9.84 -10.43
N LYS A 300 -30.89 10.39 -10.48
CA LYS A 300 -29.80 9.92 -11.32
C LYS A 300 -29.06 8.74 -10.68
N ILE A 301 -28.28 8.06 -11.50
CA ILE A 301 -27.45 6.93 -11.11
C ILE A 301 -26.00 7.35 -11.04
N TYR A 302 -25.35 6.94 -9.98
CA TYR A 302 -23.95 7.23 -9.74
C TYR A 302 -23.17 5.94 -9.42
N GLY A 303 -21.93 5.87 -9.88
CA GLY A 303 -20.93 4.97 -9.35
C GLY A 303 -20.31 5.59 -8.11
N PHE A 304 -20.34 4.88 -7.00
CA PHE A 304 -19.65 5.24 -5.78
C PHE A 304 -18.39 4.37 -5.66
N ILE A 305 -17.26 5.04 -5.45
CA ILE A 305 -15.95 4.45 -5.36
C ILE A 305 -15.37 4.84 -4.00
N LEU A 306 -14.70 3.90 -3.35
CA LEU A 306 -14.18 4.08 -2.00
C LEU A 306 -12.74 3.62 -1.92
N ARG A 307 -11.87 4.42 -1.28
CA ARG A 307 -10.54 3.99 -0.86
C ARG A 307 -10.23 4.43 0.57
N PRO A 308 -9.42 3.67 1.31
CA PRO A 308 -8.92 4.14 2.59
C PRO A 308 -8.02 5.38 2.42
N LEU A 309 -8.04 6.27 3.40
CA LEU A 309 -7.08 7.36 3.52
C LEU A 309 -5.88 6.91 4.33
N LEU A 310 -4.70 7.31 3.89
CA LEU A 310 -3.44 7.06 4.58
C LEU A 310 -3.22 8.12 5.69
N ALA A 311 -2.37 7.83 6.66
CA ALA A 311 -2.19 8.66 7.86
C ALA A 311 -1.67 10.09 7.58
N ASP A 312 -0.99 10.29 6.45
CA ASP A 312 -0.46 11.59 6.02
C ASP A 312 -1.41 12.36 5.09
N GLU A 313 -2.48 11.72 4.60
CA GLU A 313 -3.47 12.38 3.74
C GLU A 313 -4.41 13.24 4.59
N LYS A 314 -4.45 14.52 4.25
CA LYS A 314 -5.37 15.52 4.84
C LYS A 314 -6.31 15.97 3.72
N GLU A 315 -7.59 15.87 3.97
CA GLU A 315 -8.65 16.37 3.07
C GLU A 315 -9.49 17.44 3.77
#